data_95c4abd150697f94970cdcd8c45df0bb
#
_entry.id   95c4abd150697f94970cdcd8c45df0bb
#
_cell.length_a   1.000
_cell.length_b   1.000
_cell.length_c   1.000
_cell.angle_alpha   90.00
_cell.angle_beta   90.00
_cell.angle_gamma   90.00
#
_symmetry.space_group_name_H-M   'P 1'
#
loop_
_entity.id
_entity.type
_entity.pdbx_description
1 polymer ?
#
loop_
_entity_poly.entity_id
_entity_poly.type
_entity_poly.pdbx_seq_one_letter_code
_entity_poly.pdbx_strand_id
1 'polypeptide(L)'
;MSETPKIVVTVAAPVEAVWQALRDKDKIRHWHGWEYEGGVDGSLDQEIDLIYFTHVTEDNPEARVLEIQGGDRFEVEPAEGGARITLTRAPHGDDPDWEAYYDDITEGWTTFLQQLRFALEHHPDEPRRTLFYSGTGSDQFKLPDLPVGSPYEMDLLGERATGTVWFVSEHQRGLTVDGWGNGLLVLSHVGPNEQKPAGAAMAVLTLYGVDDATRDTIDERWKPWWTAHYSTSEG
;
A
#
# COMPACT_ATOMS: atom_id res chain seq x y z
N MET A 1 12.62 -16.74 -20.80
CA MET A 1 11.29 -16.54 -20.21
C MET A 1 11.53 -15.71 -18.96
N SER A 2 11.08 -14.48 -18.94
CA SER A 2 11.17 -13.61 -17.76
C SER A 2 10.29 -14.24 -16.66
N GLU A 3 10.81 -14.36 -15.46
CA GLU A 3 10.08 -14.90 -14.32
C GLU A 3 8.95 -13.90 -13.97
N THR A 4 7.74 -14.40 -13.83
CA THR A 4 6.59 -13.53 -13.49
C THR A 4 6.80 -12.96 -12.09
N PRO A 5 6.72 -11.63 -11.89
CA PRO A 5 6.94 -11.04 -10.59
C PRO A 5 5.97 -11.59 -9.53
N LYS A 6 6.50 -11.81 -8.34
CA LYS A 6 5.74 -12.29 -7.18
C LYS A 6 5.98 -11.39 -6.00
N ILE A 7 4.88 -11.02 -5.34
CA ILE A 7 4.91 -10.33 -4.05
C ILE A 7 4.51 -11.34 -3.00
N VAL A 8 5.37 -11.58 -2.02
CA VAL A 8 5.16 -12.57 -0.97
C VAL A 8 5.20 -11.87 0.39
N VAL A 9 4.13 -12.04 1.17
CA VAL A 9 4.03 -11.47 2.51
C VAL A 9 3.60 -12.56 3.48
N THR A 10 4.34 -12.69 4.59
CA THR A 10 3.92 -13.52 5.73
C THR A 10 3.19 -12.66 6.74
N VAL A 11 2.03 -13.12 7.19
CA VAL A 11 1.12 -12.42 8.09
C VAL A 11 0.98 -13.24 9.36
N ALA A 12 1.21 -12.65 10.53
CA ALA A 12 1.04 -13.30 11.82
C ALA A 12 -0.45 -13.36 12.23
N ALA A 13 -1.26 -13.95 11.35
CA ALA A 13 -2.69 -14.16 11.54
C ALA A 13 -3.13 -15.53 11.00
N PRO A 14 -4.24 -16.10 11.47
CA PRO A 14 -4.77 -17.36 10.94
C PRO A 14 -5.02 -17.28 9.43
N VAL A 15 -4.75 -18.36 8.72
CA VAL A 15 -4.92 -18.44 7.26
C VAL A 15 -6.33 -18.04 6.81
N GLU A 16 -7.32 -18.41 7.61
CA GLU A 16 -8.72 -18.05 7.33
C GLU A 16 -8.97 -16.54 7.48
N ALA A 17 -8.34 -15.87 8.45
CA ALA A 17 -8.47 -14.41 8.60
C ALA A 17 -7.85 -13.68 7.40
N VAL A 18 -6.71 -14.16 6.88
CA VAL A 18 -6.08 -13.60 5.67
C VAL A 18 -6.94 -13.86 4.44
N TRP A 19 -7.54 -15.05 4.31
CA TRP A 19 -8.48 -15.33 3.23
C TRP A 19 -9.72 -14.44 3.27
N GLN A 20 -10.33 -14.27 4.45
CA GLN A 20 -11.48 -13.38 4.64
C GLN A 20 -11.14 -11.92 4.32
N ALA A 21 -9.92 -11.49 4.60
CA ALA A 21 -9.47 -10.14 4.24
C ALA A 21 -9.45 -9.88 2.72
N LEU A 22 -9.43 -10.93 1.89
CA LEU A 22 -9.55 -10.83 0.42
C LEU A 22 -11.00 -10.97 -0.08
N ARG A 23 -11.92 -11.50 0.72
CA ARG A 23 -13.27 -11.86 0.25
C ARG A 23 -14.40 -11.13 0.95
N ASP A 24 -14.15 -10.47 2.06
CA ASP A 24 -15.13 -9.66 2.77
C ASP A 24 -14.90 -8.18 2.44
N LYS A 25 -15.90 -7.52 1.85
CA LYS A 25 -15.80 -6.13 1.40
C LYS A 25 -15.43 -5.17 2.52
N ASP A 26 -16.00 -5.36 3.72
CA ASP A 26 -15.71 -4.50 4.85
C ASP A 26 -14.26 -4.69 5.33
N LYS A 27 -13.73 -5.92 5.26
CA LYS A 27 -12.32 -6.19 5.59
C LYS A 27 -11.36 -5.66 4.51
N ILE A 28 -11.75 -5.73 3.22
CA ILE A 28 -10.93 -5.17 2.13
C ILE A 28 -10.74 -3.66 2.33
N ARG A 29 -11.75 -2.93 2.79
CA ARG A 29 -11.64 -1.49 3.12
C ARG A 29 -10.59 -1.19 4.17
N HIS A 30 -10.23 -2.14 5.02
CA HIS A 30 -9.23 -1.95 6.06
C HIS A 30 -7.78 -1.98 5.57
N TRP A 31 -7.56 -2.34 4.31
CA TRP A 31 -6.20 -2.45 3.78
C TRP A 31 -6.03 -2.01 2.32
N HIS A 32 -7.04 -2.19 1.45
CA HIS A 32 -6.91 -1.87 0.03
C HIS A 32 -6.94 -0.36 -0.20
N GLY A 33 -6.07 0.13 -1.08
CA GLY A 33 -6.05 1.51 -1.55
C GLY A 33 -5.93 2.55 -0.43
N TRP A 34 -6.55 3.69 -0.68
CA TRP A 34 -6.71 4.83 0.23
C TRP A 34 -8.06 5.50 0.01
N GLU A 35 -8.51 6.29 1.01
CA GLU A 35 -9.74 7.07 0.89
C GLU A 35 -9.56 8.19 -0.15
N TYR A 36 -10.48 8.27 -1.09
CA TYR A 36 -10.61 9.41 -1.98
C TYR A 36 -12.10 9.72 -2.20
N GLU A 37 -12.40 11.02 -2.31
CA GLU A 37 -13.75 11.45 -2.65
C GLU A 37 -13.93 11.33 -4.16
N GLY A 38 -15.06 10.71 -4.55
CA GLY A 38 -15.33 10.30 -5.92
C GLY A 38 -14.99 11.34 -6.98
N GLY A 39 -14.03 10.97 -7.82
CA GLY A 39 -13.70 11.66 -9.06
C GLY A 39 -14.35 10.98 -10.26
N VAL A 40 -13.76 11.15 -11.43
CA VAL A 40 -14.20 10.50 -12.68
C VAL A 40 -14.12 8.98 -12.58
N ASP A 41 -13.21 8.45 -11.75
CA ASP A 41 -12.93 7.02 -11.58
C ASP A 41 -13.74 6.34 -10.45
N GLY A 42 -14.68 7.06 -9.81
CA GLY A 42 -15.55 6.49 -8.79
C GLY A 42 -15.05 6.68 -7.35
N SER A 43 -15.39 5.75 -6.47
CA SER A 43 -14.98 5.73 -5.07
C SER A 43 -14.20 4.46 -4.75
N LEU A 44 -13.49 4.44 -3.62
CA LEU A 44 -12.81 3.24 -3.12
C LEU A 44 -13.76 2.01 -3.08
N ASP A 45 -15.02 2.21 -2.71
CA ASP A 45 -16.02 1.14 -2.68
C ASP A 45 -16.33 0.57 -4.06
N GLN A 46 -16.36 1.42 -5.09
CA GLN A 46 -16.60 0.99 -6.48
C GLN A 46 -15.34 0.29 -7.03
N GLU A 47 -14.17 0.76 -6.69
CA GLU A 47 -12.91 0.10 -7.03
C GLU A 47 -12.82 -1.30 -6.41
N ILE A 48 -13.16 -1.43 -5.13
CA ILE A 48 -13.21 -2.72 -4.44
C ILE A 48 -14.22 -3.67 -5.11
N ASP A 49 -15.43 -3.19 -5.42
CA ASP A 49 -16.45 -4.00 -6.11
C ASP A 49 -15.97 -4.45 -7.48
N LEU A 50 -15.31 -3.59 -8.21
CA LEU A 50 -14.79 -3.89 -9.53
C LEU A 50 -13.70 -4.97 -9.48
N ILE A 51 -12.70 -4.76 -8.64
CA ILE A 51 -11.50 -5.62 -8.57
C ILE A 51 -11.83 -6.99 -7.95
N TYR A 52 -12.49 -7.01 -6.79
CA TYR A 52 -12.60 -8.21 -5.96
C TYR A 52 -13.90 -8.99 -6.13
N PHE A 53 -14.89 -8.42 -6.84
CA PHE A 53 -16.20 -9.08 -6.99
C PHE A 53 -16.69 -9.12 -8.44
N THR A 54 -16.51 -8.06 -9.23
CA THR A 54 -16.99 -8.01 -10.62
C THR A 54 -16.00 -8.65 -11.60
N HIS A 55 -14.73 -8.33 -11.47
CA HIS A 55 -13.69 -8.77 -12.39
C HIS A 55 -12.89 -9.97 -11.83
N VAL A 56 -13.57 -10.90 -11.19
CA VAL A 56 -12.97 -12.14 -10.69
C VAL A 56 -13.06 -13.21 -11.76
N THR A 57 -11.93 -13.86 -12.09
CA THR A 57 -11.82 -14.95 -13.06
C THR A 57 -11.72 -16.31 -12.40
N GLU A 58 -11.17 -16.39 -11.19
CA GLU A 58 -11.21 -17.60 -10.34
C GLU A 58 -11.49 -17.18 -8.89
N ASP A 59 -12.43 -17.86 -8.24
CA ASP A 59 -12.70 -17.78 -6.80
C ASP A 59 -12.81 -19.20 -6.25
N ASN A 60 -11.76 -19.66 -5.58
CA ASN A 60 -11.67 -21.01 -5.04
C ASN A 60 -11.41 -20.98 -3.54
N PRO A 61 -12.45 -20.96 -2.70
CA PRO A 61 -12.29 -20.91 -1.25
C PRO A 61 -11.59 -22.13 -0.64
N GLU A 62 -11.71 -23.31 -1.23
CA GLU A 62 -11.08 -24.53 -0.72
C GLU A 62 -9.56 -24.47 -0.89
N ALA A 63 -9.10 -24.01 -2.04
CA ALA A 63 -7.68 -23.80 -2.33
C ALA A 63 -7.18 -22.44 -1.83
N ARG A 64 -8.07 -21.52 -1.45
CA ARG A 64 -7.80 -20.12 -1.11
C ARG A 64 -7.04 -19.39 -2.23
N VAL A 65 -7.63 -19.48 -3.41
CA VAL A 65 -7.14 -18.86 -4.63
C VAL A 65 -8.15 -17.86 -5.13
N LEU A 66 -7.69 -16.66 -5.41
CA LEU A 66 -8.46 -15.60 -6.04
C LEU A 66 -7.67 -15.09 -7.24
N GLU A 67 -8.26 -15.14 -8.43
CA GLU A 67 -7.69 -14.51 -9.61
C GLU A 67 -8.62 -13.40 -10.09
N ILE A 68 -8.06 -12.22 -10.24
CA ILE A 68 -8.77 -11.02 -10.69
C ILE A 68 -8.47 -10.73 -12.16
N GLN A 69 -9.27 -9.86 -12.75
CA GLN A 69 -9.10 -9.46 -14.15
C GLN A 69 -7.66 -9.00 -14.41
N GLY A 70 -7.13 -9.42 -15.56
CA GLY A 70 -5.74 -9.17 -15.93
C GLY A 70 -4.81 -10.33 -15.57
N GLY A 71 -5.27 -11.31 -14.75
CA GLY A 71 -4.52 -12.51 -14.38
C GLY A 71 -3.65 -12.36 -13.14
N ASP A 72 -3.83 -11.29 -12.36
CA ASP A 72 -3.23 -11.17 -11.03
C ASP A 72 -3.86 -12.19 -10.09
N ARG A 73 -3.04 -13.07 -9.51
CA ARG A 73 -3.48 -14.26 -8.77
C ARG A 73 -2.97 -14.25 -7.33
N PHE A 74 -3.90 -14.26 -6.39
CA PHE A 74 -3.64 -14.38 -4.95
C PHE A 74 -3.77 -15.83 -4.51
N GLU A 75 -2.81 -16.29 -3.73
CA GLU A 75 -2.81 -17.59 -3.08
C GLU A 75 -2.51 -17.41 -1.59
N VAL A 76 -3.35 -18.01 -0.73
CA VAL A 76 -3.16 -17.95 0.73
C VAL A 76 -2.95 -19.34 1.28
N GLU A 77 -1.81 -19.55 1.92
CA GLU A 77 -1.41 -20.84 2.48
C GLU A 77 -0.96 -20.73 3.94
N PRO A 78 -1.05 -21.80 4.72
CA PRO A 78 -0.47 -21.83 6.06
C PRO A 78 1.05 -21.63 5.99
N ALA A 79 1.58 -20.86 6.95
CA ALA A 79 3.02 -20.66 7.13
C ALA A 79 3.37 -20.73 8.61
N GLU A 80 4.66 -20.86 8.91
CA GLU A 80 5.12 -20.82 10.30
C GLU A 80 4.77 -19.48 10.93
N GLY A 81 4.07 -19.51 12.05
CA GLY A 81 3.61 -18.31 12.78
C GLY A 81 2.37 -17.62 12.20
N GLY A 82 1.72 -18.19 11.16
CA GLY A 82 0.52 -17.58 10.60
C GLY A 82 0.17 -18.06 9.19
N ALA A 83 0.07 -17.14 8.25
CA ALA A 83 -0.24 -17.42 6.85
C ALA A 83 0.74 -16.70 5.91
N ARG A 84 0.90 -17.23 4.72
CA ARG A 84 1.59 -16.61 3.59
C ARG A 84 0.58 -16.23 2.53
N ILE A 85 0.62 -14.99 2.10
CA ILE A 85 -0.09 -14.53 0.89
C ILE A 85 0.94 -14.31 -0.22
N THR A 86 0.67 -14.88 -1.37
CA THR A 86 1.46 -14.70 -2.59
C THR A 86 0.58 -14.07 -3.65
N LEU A 87 0.97 -12.93 -4.16
CA LEU A 87 0.40 -12.35 -5.37
C LEU A 87 1.37 -12.63 -6.53
N THR A 88 0.92 -13.45 -7.46
CA THR A 88 1.59 -13.63 -8.75
C THR A 88 0.98 -12.67 -9.74
N ARG A 89 1.80 -11.76 -10.28
CA ARG A 89 1.35 -10.78 -11.26
C ARG A 89 1.06 -11.45 -12.59
N ALA A 90 0.09 -10.90 -13.33
CA ALA A 90 -0.12 -11.31 -14.71
C ALA A 90 1.18 -11.16 -15.54
N PRO A 91 1.38 -12.00 -16.58
CA PRO A 91 2.51 -11.80 -17.47
C PRO A 91 2.48 -10.40 -18.10
N HIS A 92 3.63 -9.79 -18.12
CA HIS A 92 3.86 -8.54 -18.82
C HIS A 92 3.59 -8.71 -20.35
N GLY A 93 2.80 -7.81 -20.93
CA GLY A 93 2.57 -7.79 -22.36
C GLY A 93 3.79 -7.26 -23.12
N ASP A 94 3.79 -7.42 -24.46
CA ASP A 94 4.89 -6.96 -25.33
C ASP A 94 4.81 -5.43 -25.62
N ASP A 95 3.94 -4.68 -24.96
CA ASP A 95 3.74 -3.25 -25.16
C ASP A 95 4.69 -2.45 -24.26
N PRO A 96 5.63 -1.64 -24.81
CA PRO A 96 6.57 -0.85 -24.02
C PRO A 96 5.90 0.20 -23.12
N ASP A 97 4.74 0.74 -23.53
CA ASP A 97 3.99 1.69 -22.69
C ASP A 97 3.38 1.01 -21.46
N TRP A 98 3.11 -0.28 -21.56
CA TRP A 98 2.62 -1.11 -20.45
C TRP A 98 3.70 -1.41 -19.41
N GLU A 99 4.98 -1.43 -19.78
CA GLU A 99 6.08 -1.75 -18.87
C GLU A 99 6.18 -0.73 -17.71
N ALA A 100 6.04 0.56 -18.02
CA ALA A 100 6.07 1.62 -16.99
C ALA A 100 4.89 1.53 -16.01
N TYR A 101 3.70 1.23 -16.52
CA TYR A 101 2.52 1.02 -15.67
C TYR A 101 2.62 -0.26 -14.84
N TYR A 102 3.26 -1.27 -15.39
CA TYR A 102 3.40 -2.57 -14.73
C TYR A 102 4.21 -2.48 -13.44
N ASP A 103 5.30 -1.75 -13.43
CA ASP A 103 6.13 -1.53 -12.26
C ASP A 103 5.39 -0.69 -11.21
N ASP A 104 4.71 0.38 -11.62
CA ASP A 104 3.91 1.21 -10.71
C ASP A 104 2.77 0.41 -10.04
N ILE A 105 2.07 -0.44 -10.80
CA ILE A 105 1.02 -1.32 -10.25
C ILE A 105 1.65 -2.35 -9.31
N THR A 106 2.83 -2.88 -9.61
CA THR A 106 3.53 -3.83 -8.74
C THR A 106 3.92 -3.19 -7.41
N GLU A 107 4.42 -1.95 -7.44
CA GLU A 107 4.69 -1.18 -6.22
C GLU A 107 3.40 -0.84 -5.45
N GLY A 108 2.30 -0.53 -6.16
CA GLY A 108 0.98 -0.36 -5.56
C GLY A 108 0.53 -1.62 -4.80
N TRP A 109 0.63 -2.79 -5.41
CA TRP A 109 0.32 -4.06 -4.76
C TRP A 109 1.23 -4.39 -3.58
N THR A 110 2.50 -4.01 -3.66
CA THR A 110 3.42 -4.13 -2.52
C THR A 110 2.91 -3.31 -1.33
N THR A 111 2.53 -2.04 -1.56
CA THR A 111 1.92 -1.19 -0.54
C THR A 111 0.67 -1.85 0.06
N PHE A 112 -0.26 -2.31 -0.79
CA PHE A 112 -1.54 -2.85 -0.34
C PHE A 112 -1.37 -4.14 0.48
N LEU A 113 -0.50 -5.05 0.06
CA LEU A 113 -0.23 -6.27 0.84
C LEU A 113 0.48 -5.99 2.17
N GLN A 114 1.31 -4.96 2.24
CA GLN A 114 1.88 -4.50 3.50
C GLN A 114 0.84 -3.82 4.41
N GLN A 115 -0.11 -3.09 3.85
CA GLN A 115 -1.26 -2.57 4.60
C GLN A 115 -2.17 -3.70 5.12
N LEU A 116 -2.43 -4.75 4.30
CA LEU A 116 -3.17 -5.94 4.72
C LEU A 116 -2.51 -6.61 5.92
N ARG A 117 -1.20 -6.86 5.81
CA ARG A 117 -0.43 -7.44 6.89
C ARG A 117 -0.53 -6.57 8.15
N PHE A 118 -0.33 -5.27 8.02
CA PHE A 118 -0.37 -4.33 9.13
C PHE A 118 -1.74 -4.28 9.80
N ALA A 119 -2.82 -4.21 9.02
CA ALA A 119 -4.18 -4.23 9.54
C ALA A 119 -4.48 -5.50 10.33
N LEU A 120 -4.14 -6.68 9.78
CA LEU A 120 -4.41 -7.95 10.44
C LEU A 120 -3.56 -8.20 11.70
N GLU A 121 -2.30 -7.72 11.71
CA GLU A 121 -1.40 -7.93 12.84
C GLU A 121 -1.63 -6.95 14.00
N HIS A 122 -2.10 -5.72 13.71
CA HIS A 122 -2.17 -4.65 14.70
C HIS A 122 -3.58 -4.08 14.91
N HIS A 123 -4.43 -4.06 13.88
CA HIS A 123 -5.70 -3.34 13.87
C HIS A 123 -6.85 -4.14 13.23
N PRO A 124 -7.09 -5.42 13.62
CA PRO A 124 -8.00 -6.32 12.91
C PRO A 124 -9.45 -5.82 12.86
N ASP A 125 -9.88 -5.00 13.81
CA ASP A 125 -11.25 -4.52 13.94
C ASP A 125 -11.34 -2.98 14.07
N GLU A 126 -10.24 -2.26 13.87
CA GLU A 126 -10.22 -0.81 14.02
C GLU A 126 -10.52 -0.09 12.71
N PRO A 127 -11.35 0.98 12.74
CA PRO A 127 -11.58 1.81 11.56
C PRO A 127 -10.28 2.44 11.07
N ARG A 128 -10.04 2.31 9.77
CA ARG A 128 -8.90 2.91 9.08
C ARG A 128 -9.29 4.26 8.48
N ARG A 129 -8.40 5.25 8.60
CA ARG A 129 -8.44 6.49 7.85
C ARG A 129 -7.14 6.62 7.06
N THR A 130 -7.19 7.22 5.89
CA THR A 130 -5.99 7.36 5.05
C THR A 130 -5.85 8.76 4.49
N LEU A 131 -4.59 9.13 4.21
CA LEU A 131 -4.22 10.28 3.40
C LEU A 131 -3.27 9.80 2.32
N PHE A 132 -3.42 10.32 1.13
CA PHE A 132 -2.62 9.97 -0.03
C PHE A 132 -2.05 11.22 -0.69
N TYR A 133 -0.76 11.17 -0.99
CA TYR A 133 -0.06 12.21 -1.72
C TYR A 133 0.80 11.58 -2.81
N SER A 134 0.76 12.15 -3.99
CA SER A 134 1.62 11.76 -5.12
C SER A 134 2.13 13.00 -5.85
N GLY A 135 3.27 12.86 -6.53
CA GLY A 135 3.82 13.95 -7.31
C GLY A 135 5.16 13.61 -7.94
N THR A 136 5.65 14.52 -8.77
CA THR A 136 6.95 14.42 -9.43
C THR A 136 7.98 15.29 -8.73
N GLY A 137 9.19 14.78 -8.57
CA GLY A 137 10.29 15.49 -7.91
C GLY A 137 11.36 14.54 -7.37
N SER A 138 12.47 15.11 -6.91
CA SER A 138 13.53 14.35 -6.24
C SER A 138 13.13 13.98 -4.82
N ASP A 139 13.76 12.92 -4.28
CA ASP A 139 13.52 12.50 -2.90
C ASP A 139 13.83 13.63 -1.89
N GLN A 140 12.83 13.94 -1.08
CA GLN A 140 12.90 14.97 -0.04
C GLN A 140 12.95 14.35 1.37
N PHE A 141 12.66 13.06 1.51
CA PHE A 141 12.62 12.39 2.80
C PHE A 141 13.99 11.80 3.14
N LYS A 142 14.55 12.23 4.27
CA LYS A 142 15.75 11.63 4.84
C LYS A 142 15.36 10.47 5.75
N LEU A 143 14.93 9.37 5.13
CA LEU A 143 14.51 8.19 5.88
C LEU A 143 15.72 7.49 6.52
N PRO A 144 15.51 6.88 7.71
CA PRO A 144 16.57 6.11 8.35
C PRO A 144 16.90 4.87 7.50
N ASP A 145 18.18 4.65 7.24
CA ASP A 145 18.67 3.41 6.63
C ASP A 145 18.86 2.35 7.73
N LEU A 146 17.75 1.78 8.17
CA LEU A 146 17.67 0.81 9.25
C LEU A 146 17.02 -0.48 8.77
N PRO A 147 17.43 -1.64 9.33
CA PRO A 147 16.78 -2.91 9.06
C PRO A 147 15.31 -2.93 9.51
N VAL A 148 14.51 -3.78 8.86
CA VAL A 148 13.12 -4.07 9.28
C VAL A 148 13.09 -4.51 10.75
N GLY A 149 12.13 -3.99 11.50
CA GLY A 149 11.97 -4.22 12.94
C GLY A 149 12.80 -3.29 13.84
N SER A 150 13.72 -2.49 13.27
CA SER A 150 14.49 -1.53 14.07
C SER A 150 13.63 -0.36 14.52
N PRO A 151 13.76 0.09 15.78
CA PRO A 151 13.15 1.33 16.24
C PRO A 151 13.79 2.54 15.56
N TYR A 152 13.01 3.57 15.30
CA TYR A 152 13.50 4.84 14.80
C TYR A 152 12.93 6.01 15.59
N GLU A 153 13.66 7.12 15.51
CA GLU A 153 13.20 8.45 15.92
C GLU A 153 13.67 9.45 14.86
N MET A 154 12.76 10.26 14.33
CA MET A 154 13.08 11.28 13.33
C MET A 154 12.18 12.50 13.46
N ASP A 155 12.60 13.61 12.86
CA ASP A 155 11.71 14.71 12.55
C ASP A 155 10.89 14.37 11.29
N LEU A 156 9.58 14.38 11.41
CA LEU A 156 8.66 14.19 10.31
C LEU A 156 7.82 15.45 10.13
N LEU A 157 8.25 16.30 9.22
CA LEU A 157 7.60 17.58 8.91
C LEU A 157 7.44 18.50 10.14
N GLY A 158 8.49 18.61 10.97
CA GLY A 158 8.50 19.46 12.16
C GLY A 158 7.94 18.80 13.42
N GLU A 159 7.57 17.52 13.36
CA GLU A 159 7.16 16.73 14.52
C GLU A 159 8.10 15.55 14.77
N ARG A 160 8.33 15.27 16.05
CA ARG A 160 9.04 14.07 16.45
C ARG A 160 8.17 12.85 16.20
N ALA A 161 8.59 11.99 15.26
CA ALA A 161 7.98 10.71 14.99
C ALA A 161 8.82 9.56 15.55
N THR A 162 8.16 8.59 16.16
CA THR A 162 8.76 7.35 16.68
C THR A 162 7.98 6.16 16.17
N GLY A 163 8.65 5.02 16.09
CA GLY A 163 8.06 3.76 15.64
C GLY A 163 9.12 2.75 15.26
N THR A 164 8.77 1.84 14.37
CA THR A 164 9.68 0.83 13.83
C THR A 164 9.66 0.80 12.31
N VAL A 165 10.75 0.36 11.70
CA VAL A 165 10.77 0.07 10.25
C VAL A 165 9.92 -1.17 10.00
N TRP A 166 8.80 -1.00 9.30
CA TRP A 166 7.84 -2.08 9.03
C TRP A 166 8.26 -2.96 7.86
N PHE A 167 8.62 -2.35 6.75
CA PHE A 167 9.15 -3.05 5.58
C PHE A 167 10.07 -2.14 4.76
N VAL A 168 10.83 -2.78 3.89
CA VAL A 168 11.74 -2.15 2.93
C VAL A 168 11.60 -2.88 1.61
N SER A 169 11.37 -2.16 0.51
CA SER A 169 11.50 -2.65 -0.86
C SER A 169 12.53 -1.82 -1.64
N GLU A 170 12.65 -2.04 -2.92
CA GLU A 170 13.55 -1.27 -3.77
C GLU A 170 13.19 0.23 -3.77
N HIS A 171 11.90 0.55 -3.87
CA HIS A 171 11.43 1.92 -3.99
C HIS A 171 10.63 2.40 -2.79
N GLN A 172 10.36 1.55 -1.78
CA GLN A 172 9.48 1.89 -0.66
C GLN A 172 10.13 1.67 0.71
N ARG A 173 9.68 2.49 1.65
CA ARG A 173 9.92 2.34 3.09
C ARG A 173 8.59 2.44 3.82
N GLY A 174 8.26 1.40 4.59
CA GLY A 174 7.14 1.42 5.52
C GLY A 174 7.64 1.67 6.94
N LEU A 175 7.03 2.62 7.62
CA LEU A 175 7.36 3.01 8.99
C LEU A 175 6.08 2.96 9.82
N THR A 176 6.08 2.28 10.98
CA THR A 176 5.00 2.49 11.95
C THR A 176 5.15 3.87 12.57
N VAL A 177 4.05 4.54 12.90
CA VAL A 177 4.07 5.87 13.52
C VAL A 177 3.22 5.84 14.78
N ASP A 178 3.86 5.86 15.94
CA ASP A 178 3.19 5.73 17.25
C ASP A 178 2.13 6.82 17.46
N GLY A 179 2.42 8.06 17.05
CA GLY A 179 1.54 9.22 17.20
C GLY A 179 0.27 9.18 16.34
N TRP A 180 0.14 8.20 15.43
CA TRP A 180 -1.02 8.03 14.53
C TRP A 180 -1.90 6.84 14.93
N GLY A 181 -1.99 6.54 16.23
CA GLY A 181 -2.67 5.35 16.71
C GLY A 181 -1.92 4.06 16.34
N ASN A 182 -0.59 4.07 16.39
CA ASN A 182 0.27 3.07 15.81
C ASN A 182 -0.06 2.88 14.31
N GLY A 183 -0.06 4.00 13.56
CA GLY A 183 -0.35 4.00 12.13
C GLY A 183 0.82 3.54 11.27
N LEU A 184 0.59 3.49 9.96
CA LEU A 184 1.60 3.10 8.97
C LEU A 184 1.83 4.25 7.96
N LEU A 185 3.08 4.66 7.84
CA LEU A 185 3.54 5.54 6.76
C LEU A 185 4.26 4.71 5.71
N VAL A 186 3.78 4.73 4.48
CA VAL A 186 4.51 4.19 3.32
C VAL A 186 5.00 5.35 2.48
N LEU A 187 6.30 5.45 2.31
CA LEU A 187 6.94 6.42 1.42
C LEU A 187 7.56 5.67 0.25
N SER A 188 7.24 6.11 -0.96
CA SER A 188 7.84 5.60 -2.20
C SER A 188 8.56 6.72 -2.92
N HIS A 189 9.72 6.39 -3.47
CA HIS A 189 10.44 7.28 -4.36
C HIS A 189 11.10 6.49 -5.49
N VAL A 190 10.82 6.92 -6.71
CA VAL A 190 11.48 6.44 -7.92
C VAL A 190 12.33 7.59 -8.47
N GLY A 191 13.63 7.36 -8.60
CA GLY A 191 14.55 8.36 -9.16
C GLY A 191 14.25 8.68 -10.63
N PRO A 192 14.86 9.75 -11.17
CA PRO A 192 14.69 10.11 -12.57
C PRO A 192 15.03 8.94 -13.52
N ASN A 193 14.15 8.67 -14.45
CA ASN A 193 14.32 7.69 -15.52
C ASN A 193 13.67 8.19 -16.83
N GLU A 194 13.66 7.39 -17.89
CA GLU A 194 13.14 7.79 -19.20
C GLU A 194 11.63 8.12 -19.13
N GLN A 195 10.83 7.37 -18.34
CA GLN A 195 9.39 7.58 -18.20
C GLN A 195 9.08 8.68 -17.18
N LYS A 196 9.93 8.87 -16.17
CA LYS A 196 9.76 9.85 -15.09
C LYS A 196 11.00 10.74 -14.96
N PRO A 197 11.20 11.69 -15.90
CA PRO A 197 12.45 12.48 -15.96
C PRO A 197 12.73 13.32 -14.71
N ALA A 198 11.70 13.68 -13.96
CA ALA A 198 11.81 14.42 -12.70
C ALA A 198 11.84 13.49 -11.46
N GLY A 199 11.69 12.18 -11.66
CA GLY A 199 11.40 11.25 -10.58
C GLY A 199 9.93 11.29 -10.14
N ALA A 200 9.54 10.36 -9.29
CA ALA A 200 8.20 10.30 -8.71
C ALA A 200 8.26 9.97 -7.22
N ALA A 201 7.33 10.53 -6.46
CA ALA A 201 7.19 10.26 -5.05
C ALA A 201 5.72 10.02 -4.68
N MET A 202 5.51 9.19 -3.67
CA MET A 202 4.20 8.87 -3.12
C MET A 202 4.30 8.73 -1.60
N ALA A 203 3.27 9.18 -0.89
CA ALA A 203 3.09 8.90 0.53
C ALA A 203 1.68 8.38 0.79
N VAL A 204 1.58 7.25 1.48
CA VAL A 204 0.32 6.73 2.00
C VAL A 204 0.41 6.76 3.53
N LEU A 205 -0.47 7.54 4.14
CA LEU A 205 -0.61 7.62 5.58
C LEU A 205 -1.84 6.81 5.98
N THR A 206 -1.63 5.79 6.79
CA THR A 206 -2.70 4.94 7.32
C THR A 206 -2.81 5.16 8.81
N LEU A 207 -3.96 5.63 9.26
CA LEU A 207 -4.23 6.06 10.63
C LEU A 207 -5.28 5.14 11.26
N TYR A 208 -5.13 4.83 12.54
CA TYR A 208 -6.08 4.00 13.28
C TYR A 208 -6.51 4.67 14.58
N GLY A 209 -7.77 4.49 14.97
CA GLY A 209 -8.30 5.03 16.22
C GLY A 209 -8.25 6.55 16.34
N VAL A 210 -8.06 7.26 15.22
CA VAL A 210 -8.04 8.74 15.19
C VAL A 210 -9.38 9.28 14.72
N ASP A 211 -9.79 10.42 15.26
CA ASP A 211 -10.96 11.14 14.80
C ASP A 211 -10.68 12.02 13.56
N ASP A 212 -11.72 12.54 12.96
CA ASP A 212 -11.61 13.39 11.77
C ASP A 212 -10.77 14.64 12.02
N ALA A 213 -10.88 15.25 13.19
CA ALA A 213 -10.12 16.47 13.53
C ALA A 213 -8.60 16.18 13.60
N THR A 214 -8.22 15.02 14.12
CA THR A 214 -6.81 14.58 14.15
C THR A 214 -6.30 14.29 12.75
N ARG A 215 -7.09 13.56 11.94
CA ARG A 215 -6.76 13.30 10.53
C ARG A 215 -6.59 14.61 9.75
N ASP A 216 -7.50 15.56 9.91
CA ASP A 216 -7.45 16.85 9.23
C ASP A 216 -6.24 17.69 9.66
N THR A 217 -5.87 17.65 10.94
CA THR A 217 -4.65 18.30 11.43
C THR A 217 -3.39 17.73 10.78
N ILE A 218 -3.35 16.42 10.54
CA ILE A 218 -2.25 15.77 9.83
C ILE A 218 -2.24 16.23 8.36
N ASP A 219 -3.39 16.24 7.69
CA ASP A 219 -3.52 16.69 6.29
C ASP A 219 -3.10 18.17 6.13
N GLU A 220 -3.53 19.05 7.03
CA GLU A 220 -3.16 20.47 7.04
C GLU A 220 -1.65 20.72 7.12
N ARG A 221 -0.90 19.77 7.67
CA ARG A 221 0.57 19.81 7.71
C ARG A 221 1.20 19.17 6.46
N TRP A 222 0.73 18.01 6.07
CA TRP A 222 1.31 17.23 4.98
C TRP A 222 1.05 17.87 3.61
N LYS A 223 -0.16 18.31 3.34
CA LYS A 223 -0.57 18.85 2.04
C LYS A 223 0.22 20.09 1.61
N PRO A 224 0.40 21.15 2.43
CA PRO A 224 1.21 22.29 2.06
C PRO A 224 2.69 21.93 1.85
N TRP A 225 3.23 21.07 2.71
CA TRP A 225 4.61 20.61 2.58
C TRP A 225 4.78 19.81 1.27
N TRP A 226 3.88 18.88 1.00
CA TRP A 226 3.90 18.10 -0.24
C TRP A 226 3.87 18.98 -1.48
N THR A 227 2.92 19.90 -1.55
CA THR A 227 2.74 20.83 -2.67
C THR A 227 3.95 21.76 -2.87
N ALA A 228 4.69 22.08 -1.78
CA ALA A 228 5.91 22.89 -1.87
C ALA A 228 7.12 22.13 -2.42
N HIS A 229 7.13 20.79 -2.33
CA HIS A 229 8.30 19.96 -2.67
C HIS A 229 8.10 19.08 -3.89
N TYR A 230 6.87 18.77 -4.25
CA TYR A 230 6.53 17.93 -5.39
C TYR A 230 5.53 18.63 -6.30
N SER A 231 5.74 18.53 -7.59
CA SER A 231 4.76 18.99 -8.58
C SER A 231 3.65 17.97 -8.72
N THR A 232 2.41 18.42 -8.87
CA THR A 232 1.30 17.52 -9.22
C THR A 232 1.62 16.84 -10.54
N SER A 233 1.50 15.53 -10.59
CA SER A 233 1.49 14.81 -11.87
C SER A 233 0.26 15.31 -12.63
N GLU A 234 0.45 16.03 -13.74
CA GLU A 234 -0.63 16.20 -14.72
C GLU A 234 -0.91 14.80 -15.28
N GLY A 235 -2.07 14.25 -14.96
CA GLY A 235 -2.56 12.97 -15.44
C GLY A 235 -2.90 12.97 -16.93
#